data_c6935c37678839cd87477db13996a382
#
_entry.id   c6935c37678839cd87477db13996a382
#
_cell.length_a   1.000
_cell.length_b   1.000
_cell.length_c   1.000
_cell.angle_alpha   90.00
_cell.angle_beta   90.00
_cell.angle_gamma   90.00
#
_symmetry.space_group_name_H-M   'P 1'
#
loop_
_entity.id
_entity.type
_entity.pdbx_description
1 polymer ?
#
loop_
_entity_poly.entity_id
_entity_poly.type
_entity_poly.pdbx_seq_one_letter_code
_entity_poly.pdbx_strand_id
1 'polypeptide(L)'
;MALSAGTAAVHLSLLACGVGVGDEVMVQSFTFCASSHPVTYLGATPVFVDSEEDTWNMDPQLLDMAIADRIAKTGKKPKAIVPVYLYGMPAKLDEIMAVADKYDIPVIEDAAEGFGSRYKGRMCGTFGKFGVLSFNGNKMITTSGGGALICPDAESKKEIMFYATQAREAYPYYQHERIGYNYRMSNICAGIGRGQMTVAADHINHHKVVCSLYQELLKDVKGIRLHVNPSADYDSNYWLNTVLLDEGLHVVGEEHAYEEKVQGVVGGAAGVTHEVCSAHTACEPNLNVEAMRVWLDRSGIESRPLWKPMHKQPVYKDTPAYTNGVSEQLFKQGLCLPSGPMVTEDDVRYIVAKMKEGMVG
;
A
#
# COMPACT_ATOMS: atom_id res chain seq x y z
N MET A 1 -8.29 -11.33 13.59
CA MET A 1 -7.74 -12.70 13.55
C MET A 1 -6.30 -12.65 13.07
N ALA A 2 -5.35 -13.30 13.76
CA ALA A 2 -3.93 -13.26 13.39
C ALA A 2 -3.62 -14.28 12.27
N LEU A 3 -2.91 -13.83 11.23
CA LEU A 3 -2.56 -14.57 10.03
C LEU A 3 -1.06 -14.46 9.71
N SER A 4 -0.57 -15.30 8.79
CA SER A 4 0.85 -15.36 8.41
C SER A 4 1.35 -14.16 7.61
N ALA A 5 0.47 -13.40 6.98
CA ALA A 5 0.78 -12.21 6.18
C ALA A 5 -0.46 -11.35 5.93
N GLY A 6 -0.28 -10.07 5.59
CA GLY A 6 -1.35 -9.23 5.05
C GLY A 6 -1.93 -9.80 3.74
N THR A 7 -1.08 -10.33 2.86
CA THR A 7 -1.50 -11.02 1.62
C THR A 7 -2.45 -12.19 1.90
N ALA A 8 -2.18 -12.97 2.96
CA ALA A 8 -3.08 -14.04 3.39
C ALA A 8 -4.43 -13.51 3.89
N ALA A 9 -4.43 -12.34 4.53
CA ALA A 9 -5.65 -11.68 4.98
C ALA A 9 -6.50 -11.19 3.79
N VAL A 10 -5.88 -10.56 2.78
CA VAL A 10 -6.57 -10.17 1.52
C VAL A 10 -7.16 -11.41 0.84
N HIS A 11 -6.36 -12.47 0.68
CA HIS A 11 -6.81 -13.70 0.02
C HIS A 11 -8.03 -14.33 0.70
N LEU A 12 -7.97 -14.50 2.03
CA LEU A 12 -9.06 -15.10 2.78
C LEU A 12 -10.31 -14.21 2.85
N SER A 13 -10.16 -12.88 2.87
CA SER A 13 -11.32 -11.98 2.83
C SER A 13 -12.02 -12.00 1.48
N LEU A 14 -11.28 -12.09 0.38
CA LEU A 14 -11.84 -12.28 -0.96
C LEU A 14 -12.59 -13.62 -1.06
N LEU A 15 -11.99 -14.70 -0.57
CA LEU A 15 -12.64 -16.00 -0.51
C LEU A 15 -13.95 -15.97 0.29
N ALA A 16 -13.96 -15.30 1.47
CA ALA A 16 -15.15 -15.13 2.30
C ALA A 16 -16.22 -14.20 1.67
N CYS A 17 -15.82 -13.35 0.70
CA CYS A 17 -16.76 -12.60 -0.13
C CYS A 17 -17.28 -13.42 -1.32
N GLY A 18 -16.90 -14.67 -1.45
CA GLY A 18 -17.32 -15.57 -2.53
C GLY A 18 -16.69 -15.23 -3.88
N VAL A 19 -15.48 -14.65 -3.87
CA VAL A 19 -14.73 -14.39 -5.09
C VAL A 19 -14.17 -15.71 -5.63
N GLY A 20 -14.34 -15.94 -6.93
CA GLY A 20 -13.85 -17.12 -7.63
C GLY A 20 -13.65 -16.91 -9.12
N VAL A 21 -13.50 -18.01 -9.83
CA VAL A 21 -13.21 -18.02 -11.28
C VAL A 21 -14.28 -17.24 -12.05
N GLY A 22 -13.85 -16.28 -12.88
CA GLY A 22 -14.72 -15.47 -13.74
C GLY A 22 -15.46 -14.34 -13.02
N ASP A 23 -15.13 -14.08 -11.75
CA ASP A 23 -15.56 -12.88 -11.04
C ASP A 23 -14.59 -11.71 -11.26
N GLU A 24 -15.05 -10.51 -10.97
CA GLU A 24 -14.26 -9.29 -10.99
C GLU A 24 -14.20 -8.65 -9.60
N VAL A 25 -13.07 -8.02 -9.29
CA VAL A 25 -12.84 -7.26 -8.06
C VAL A 25 -12.29 -5.89 -8.41
N MET A 26 -12.93 -4.83 -7.90
CA MET A 26 -12.42 -3.47 -8.04
C MET A 26 -11.25 -3.26 -7.10
N VAL A 27 -10.08 -2.92 -7.62
CA VAL A 27 -8.84 -2.78 -6.83
C VAL A 27 -8.21 -1.43 -7.12
N GLN A 28 -7.77 -0.74 -6.07
CA GLN A 28 -6.95 0.47 -6.24
C GLN A 28 -5.70 0.14 -7.05
N SER A 29 -5.43 0.96 -8.07
CA SER A 29 -4.28 0.72 -8.95
C SER A 29 -2.95 1.15 -8.33
N PHE A 30 -2.96 2.27 -7.62
CA PHE A 30 -1.76 2.78 -6.94
C PHE A 30 -1.62 2.08 -5.58
N THR A 31 -1.00 0.90 -5.61
CA THR A 31 -0.87 0.03 -4.44
C THR A 31 0.29 -0.94 -4.58
N PHE A 32 0.63 -1.59 -3.47
CA PHE A 32 1.49 -2.77 -3.48
C PHE A 32 0.77 -3.99 -4.08
N CYS A 33 1.50 -4.89 -4.73
CA CYS A 33 0.92 -6.03 -5.44
C CYS A 33 0.07 -6.97 -4.57
N ALA A 34 0.24 -6.95 -3.24
CA ALA A 34 -0.51 -7.80 -2.32
C ALA A 34 -2.02 -7.50 -2.27
N SER A 35 -2.46 -6.31 -2.71
CA SER A 35 -3.89 -5.98 -2.83
C SER A 35 -4.54 -6.64 -4.06
N SER A 36 -3.77 -6.89 -5.13
CA SER A 36 -4.28 -7.37 -6.42
C SER A 36 -3.96 -8.84 -6.72
N HIS A 37 -2.75 -9.33 -6.38
CA HIS A 37 -2.35 -10.71 -6.66
C HIS A 37 -3.31 -11.76 -6.08
N PRO A 38 -3.84 -11.62 -4.85
CA PRO A 38 -4.78 -12.59 -4.29
C PRO A 38 -6.10 -12.73 -5.09
N VAL A 39 -6.49 -11.72 -5.84
CA VAL A 39 -7.63 -11.81 -6.77
C VAL A 39 -7.34 -12.87 -7.85
N THR A 40 -6.13 -12.83 -8.41
CA THR A 40 -5.72 -13.80 -9.43
C THR A 40 -5.50 -15.20 -8.87
N TYR A 41 -5.14 -15.36 -7.58
CA TYR A 41 -5.04 -16.68 -6.95
C TYR A 41 -6.37 -17.43 -6.95
N LEU A 42 -7.49 -16.68 -6.91
CA LEU A 42 -8.86 -17.22 -6.95
C LEU A 42 -9.39 -17.40 -8.38
N GLY A 43 -8.58 -17.11 -9.42
CA GLY A 43 -9.00 -17.15 -10.83
C GLY A 43 -9.96 -16.02 -11.21
N ALA A 44 -10.05 -14.97 -10.38
CA ALA A 44 -10.81 -13.75 -10.64
C ALA A 44 -9.93 -12.70 -11.33
N THR A 45 -10.57 -11.68 -11.88
CA THR A 45 -9.91 -10.59 -12.59
C THR A 45 -9.91 -9.33 -11.74
N PRO A 46 -8.74 -8.75 -11.39
CA PRO A 46 -8.71 -7.42 -10.81
C PRO A 46 -9.12 -6.39 -11.87
N VAL A 47 -9.95 -5.43 -11.49
CA VAL A 47 -10.30 -4.26 -12.31
C VAL A 47 -9.71 -3.05 -11.60
N PHE A 48 -8.73 -2.43 -12.22
CA PHE A 48 -7.99 -1.35 -11.58
C PHE A 48 -8.72 -0.02 -11.67
N VAL A 49 -8.76 0.69 -10.54
CA VAL A 49 -9.29 2.06 -10.41
C VAL A 49 -8.15 2.97 -10.01
N ASP A 50 -7.99 4.06 -10.74
CA ASP A 50 -6.94 5.05 -10.51
C ASP A 50 -7.19 5.89 -9.25
N SER A 51 -6.29 6.80 -8.97
CA SER A 51 -6.23 7.62 -7.77
C SER A 51 -6.89 8.98 -7.95
N GLU A 52 -7.28 9.60 -6.84
CA GLU A 52 -7.59 11.02 -6.75
C GLU A 52 -6.40 11.78 -6.15
N GLU A 53 -6.38 13.11 -6.33
CA GLU A 53 -5.19 13.95 -6.10
C GLU A 53 -4.91 14.25 -4.62
N ASP A 54 -5.94 14.25 -3.74
CA ASP A 54 -5.79 14.70 -2.36
C ASP A 54 -5.12 13.65 -1.46
N THR A 55 -5.62 12.42 -1.51
CA THR A 55 -5.14 11.31 -0.66
C THR A 55 -4.26 10.31 -1.40
N TRP A 56 -4.22 10.40 -2.75
CA TRP A 56 -3.57 9.46 -3.66
C TRP A 56 -4.21 8.06 -3.69
N ASN A 57 -5.32 7.90 -3.00
CA ASN A 57 -6.06 6.65 -2.94
C ASN A 57 -7.14 6.56 -4.03
N MET A 58 -7.90 5.46 -4.01
CA MET A 58 -8.92 5.16 -5.02
C MET A 58 -9.88 6.34 -5.23
N ASP A 59 -10.05 6.75 -6.49
CA ASP A 59 -11.00 7.79 -6.90
C ASP A 59 -12.43 7.26 -6.82
N PRO A 60 -13.30 7.82 -5.94
CA PRO A 60 -14.68 7.34 -5.79
C PRO A 60 -15.56 7.56 -7.03
N GLN A 61 -15.32 8.63 -7.80
CA GLN A 61 -16.10 8.92 -9.00
C GLN A 61 -15.73 7.94 -10.11
N LEU A 62 -14.45 7.68 -10.26
CA LEU A 62 -13.94 6.71 -11.21
C LEU A 62 -14.38 5.29 -10.83
N LEU A 63 -14.45 4.97 -9.53
CA LEU A 63 -14.99 3.71 -9.01
C LEU A 63 -16.45 3.52 -9.42
N ASP A 64 -17.30 4.54 -9.23
CA ASP A 64 -18.72 4.49 -9.62
C ASP A 64 -18.90 4.25 -11.12
N MET A 65 -18.14 4.99 -11.95
CA MET A 65 -18.13 4.80 -13.40
C MET A 65 -17.66 3.40 -13.80
N ALA A 66 -16.58 2.92 -13.18
CA ALA A 66 -16.00 1.62 -13.47
C ALA A 66 -16.99 0.47 -13.16
N ILE A 67 -17.66 0.52 -12.01
CA ILE A 67 -18.66 -0.49 -11.63
C ILE A 67 -19.82 -0.49 -12.63
N ALA A 68 -20.38 0.68 -12.98
CA ALA A 68 -21.47 0.79 -13.91
C ALA A 68 -21.09 0.22 -15.30
N ASP A 69 -19.92 0.55 -15.81
CA ASP A 69 -19.42 0.05 -17.09
C ASP A 69 -19.15 -1.47 -17.06
N ARG A 70 -18.58 -2.00 -15.95
CA ARG A 70 -18.37 -3.46 -15.84
C ARG A 70 -19.69 -4.23 -15.82
N ILE A 71 -20.69 -3.75 -15.07
CA ILE A 71 -22.03 -4.35 -15.07
C ILE A 71 -22.62 -4.34 -16.48
N ALA A 72 -22.51 -3.23 -17.21
CA ALA A 72 -23.02 -3.13 -18.57
C ALA A 72 -22.31 -4.10 -19.54
N LYS A 73 -20.99 -4.29 -19.39
CA LYS A 73 -20.19 -5.15 -20.26
C LYS A 73 -20.28 -6.64 -19.93
N THR A 74 -20.40 -7.00 -18.65
CA THR A 74 -20.31 -8.40 -18.19
C THR A 74 -21.65 -8.98 -17.77
N GLY A 75 -22.65 -8.14 -17.53
CA GLY A 75 -23.93 -8.53 -16.93
C GLY A 75 -23.84 -8.93 -15.45
N LYS A 76 -22.67 -8.72 -14.81
CA LYS A 76 -22.41 -9.09 -13.42
C LYS A 76 -21.83 -7.90 -12.64
N LYS A 77 -22.21 -7.76 -11.36
CA LYS A 77 -21.55 -6.80 -10.48
C LYS A 77 -20.23 -7.37 -9.96
N PRO A 78 -19.18 -6.53 -9.77
CA PRO A 78 -17.96 -6.95 -9.08
C PRO A 78 -18.27 -7.54 -7.70
N LYS A 79 -17.45 -8.50 -7.26
CA LYS A 79 -17.66 -9.23 -6.00
C LYS A 79 -17.15 -8.50 -4.77
N ALA A 80 -16.19 -7.60 -4.92
CA ALA A 80 -15.62 -6.82 -3.83
C ALA A 80 -14.97 -5.54 -4.37
N ILE A 81 -14.78 -4.57 -3.47
CA ILE A 81 -13.97 -3.37 -3.67
C ILE A 81 -12.81 -3.42 -2.67
N VAL A 82 -11.59 -3.18 -3.13
CA VAL A 82 -10.36 -3.18 -2.32
C VAL A 82 -9.71 -1.81 -2.39
N PRO A 83 -10.14 -0.82 -1.59
CA PRO A 83 -9.40 0.42 -1.39
C PRO A 83 -8.18 0.16 -0.50
N VAL A 84 -7.16 0.99 -0.65
CA VAL A 84 -5.90 0.90 0.11
C VAL A 84 -5.67 2.21 0.85
N TYR A 85 -4.96 2.16 1.95
CA TYR A 85 -4.47 3.35 2.66
C TYR A 85 -3.00 3.55 2.35
N LEU A 86 -2.75 4.02 1.12
CA LEU A 86 -1.42 4.12 0.56
C LEU A 86 -0.50 4.98 1.43
N TYR A 87 0.67 4.43 1.78
CA TYR A 87 1.68 5.05 2.66
C TYR A 87 1.16 5.48 4.03
N GLY A 88 -0.03 4.98 4.43
CA GLY A 88 -0.68 5.29 5.69
C GLY A 88 -1.76 6.36 5.61
N MET A 89 -1.97 6.98 4.45
CA MET A 89 -2.99 8.00 4.24
C MET A 89 -4.39 7.39 4.10
N PRO A 90 -5.38 7.80 4.91
CA PRO A 90 -6.75 7.33 4.74
C PRO A 90 -7.35 7.73 3.39
N ALA A 91 -8.17 6.88 2.80
CA ALA A 91 -8.92 7.17 1.58
C ALA A 91 -10.17 8.04 1.85
N LYS A 92 -10.82 8.53 0.80
CA LYS A 92 -12.15 9.21 0.85
C LYS A 92 -13.25 8.18 1.14
N LEU A 93 -13.27 7.72 2.41
CA LEU A 93 -14.05 6.53 2.80
C LEU A 93 -15.55 6.73 2.71
N ASP A 94 -16.07 7.90 3.05
CA ASP A 94 -17.52 8.14 2.98
C ASP A 94 -18.02 7.99 1.54
N GLU A 95 -17.27 8.52 0.58
CA GLU A 95 -17.61 8.45 -0.84
C GLU A 95 -17.44 7.03 -1.40
N ILE A 96 -16.36 6.33 -1.03
CA ILE A 96 -16.16 4.94 -1.44
C ILE A 96 -17.25 4.04 -0.87
N MET A 97 -17.60 4.21 0.41
CA MET A 97 -18.66 3.44 1.05
C MET A 97 -20.03 3.73 0.44
N ALA A 98 -20.32 5.00 0.10
CA ALA A 98 -21.56 5.36 -0.59
C ALA A 98 -21.69 4.68 -1.96
N VAL A 99 -20.58 4.57 -2.73
CA VAL A 99 -20.55 3.82 -3.98
C VAL A 99 -20.77 2.32 -3.73
N ALA A 100 -20.09 1.75 -2.72
CA ALA A 100 -20.24 0.34 -2.36
C ALA A 100 -21.67 -0.01 -1.98
N ASP A 101 -22.32 0.83 -1.16
CA ASP A 101 -23.71 0.67 -0.73
C ASP A 101 -24.69 0.77 -1.92
N LYS A 102 -24.47 1.72 -2.84
CA LYS A 102 -25.27 1.90 -4.07
C LYS A 102 -25.37 0.61 -4.88
N TYR A 103 -24.31 -0.16 -4.96
CA TYR A 103 -24.25 -1.41 -5.74
C TYR A 103 -24.35 -2.67 -4.88
N ASP A 104 -24.45 -2.54 -3.56
CA ASP A 104 -24.44 -3.66 -2.61
C ASP A 104 -23.21 -4.57 -2.87
N ILE A 105 -22.00 -3.96 -2.83
CA ILE A 105 -20.73 -4.64 -3.01
C ILE A 105 -19.91 -4.53 -1.71
N PRO A 106 -19.40 -5.63 -1.14
CA PRO A 106 -18.61 -5.58 0.08
C PRO A 106 -17.26 -4.88 -0.15
N VAL A 107 -16.83 -4.08 0.84
CA VAL A 107 -15.53 -3.43 0.87
C VAL A 107 -14.57 -4.23 1.75
N ILE A 108 -13.38 -4.49 1.24
CA ILE A 108 -12.24 -5.07 1.95
C ILE A 108 -11.17 -3.98 2.03
N GLU A 109 -11.01 -3.38 3.19
CA GLU A 109 -10.02 -2.31 3.40
C GLU A 109 -8.61 -2.90 3.49
N ASP A 110 -7.75 -2.59 2.55
CA ASP A 110 -6.32 -2.91 2.70
C ASP A 110 -5.63 -1.84 3.54
N ALA A 111 -5.67 -2.04 4.84
CA ALA A 111 -5.04 -1.20 5.86
C ALA A 111 -3.64 -1.72 6.26
N ALA A 112 -2.97 -2.46 5.36
CA ALA A 112 -1.62 -2.98 5.60
C ALA A 112 -0.60 -1.88 5.93
N GLU A 113 -0.86 -0.66 5.53
CA GLU A 113 -0.06 0.55 5.80
C GLU A 113 -0.77 1.53 6.72
N GLY A 114 -2.09 1.42 6.80
CA GLY A 114 -2.96 2.30 7.59
C GLY A 114 -3.13 1.89 9.06
N PHE A 115 -2.25 1.04 9.63
CA PHE A 115 -2.33 0.65 11.04
C PHE A 115 -2.27 1.87 11.96
N GLY A 116 -3.37 2.12 12.67
CA GLY A 116 -3.52 3.28 13.57
C GLY A 116 -3.94 4.59 12.91
N SER A 117 -3.96 4.67 11.57
CA SER A 117 -4.53 5.81 10.85
C SER A 117 -6.03 5.92 11.10
N ARG A 118 -6.56 7.15 11.00
CA ARG A 118 -7.98 7.43 11.24
C ARG A 118 -8.57 8.33 10.16
N TYR A 119 -9.83 8.07 9.84
CA TYR A 119 -10.68 8.95 9.06
C TYR A 119 -11.87 9.39 9.91
N LYS A 120 -12.05 10.69 10.08
CA LYS A 120 -13.09 11.28 10.97
C LYS A 120 -13.08 10.63 12.37
N GLY A 121 -11.89 10.41 12.92
CA GLY A 121 -11.68 9.83 14.24
C GLY A 121 -11.87 8.31 14.34
N ARG A 122 -12.39 7.62 13.31
CA ARG A 122 -12.58 6.18 13.26
C ARG A 122 -11.35 5.51 12.63
N MET A 123 -10.92 4.38 13.19
CA MET A 123 -9.73 3.66 12.71
C MET A 123 -9.95 3.07 11.32
N CYS A 124 -8.96 3.25 10.44
CA CYS A 124 -8.86 2.54 9.17
C CYS A 124 -8.85 1.02 9.38
N GLY A 125 -9.48 0.28 8.46
CA GLY A 125 -9.71 -1.16 8.57
C GLY A 125 -10.99 -1.54 9.32
N THR A 126 -11.84 -0.57 9.70
CA THR A 126 -13.08 -0.83 10.44
C THR A 126 -14.35 -0.33 9.74
N PHE A 127 -14.23 0.24 8.54
CA PHE A 127 -15.38 0.77 7.78
C PHE A 127 -16.04 -0.27 6.88
N GLY A 128 -15.24 -1.09 6.23
CA GLY A 128 -15.72 -2.14 5.33
C GLY A 128 -16.13 -3.42 6.04
N LYS A 129 -16.48 -4.42 5.24
CA LYS A 129 -16.79 -5.77 5.74
C LYS A 129 -15.58 -6.45 6.37
N PHE A 130 -14.40 -6.26 5.80
CA PHE A 130 -13.13 -6.78 6.31
C PHE A 130 -12.08 -5.68 6.31
N GLY A 131 -11.18 -5.73 7.30
CA GLY A 131 -9.99 -4.87 7.36
C GLY A 131 -8.72 -5.71 7.44
N VAL A 132 -7.79 -5.46 6.53
CA VAL A 132 -6.51 -6.16 6.43
C VAL A 132 -5.42 -5.37 7.12
N LEU A 133 -4.66 -6.02 7.99
CA LEU A 133 -3.47 -5.46 8.62
C LEU A 133 -2.24 -6.29 8.25
N SER A 134 -1.10 -5.65 8.11
CA SER A 134 0.19 -6.31 7.86
C SER A 134 1.18 -6.00 8.97
N PHE A 135 1.92 -7.03 9.37
CA PHE A 135 3.01 -6.96 10.34
C PHE A 135 4.30 -7.51 9.74
N ASN A 136 4.50 -7.28 8.43
CA ASN A 136 5.75 -7.59 7.76
C ASN A 136 6.91 -6.78 8.34
N GLY A 137 8.16 -7.15 8.05
CA GLY A 137 9.36 -6.56 8.64
C GLY A 137 9.45 -5.03 8.60
N ASN A 138 8.90 -4.43 7.54
CA ASN A 138 8.95 -2.98 7.28
C ASN A 138 7.68 -2.21 7.66
N LYS A 139 6.70 -2.84 8.31
CA LYS A 139 5.43 -2.16 8.67
C LYS A 139 5.55 -1.39 9.99
N MET A 140 4.53 -0.59 10.30
CA MET A 140 4.46 0.26 11.52
C MET A 140 4.83 -0.50 12.79
N ILE A 141 4.38 -1.73 12.91
CA ILE A 141 4.85 -2.74 13.86
C ILE A 141 5.11 -4.05 13.10
N THR A 142 6.03 -4.86 13.61
CA THR A 142 6.44 -6.09 12.91
C THR A 142 6.31 -7.34 13.76
N THR A 143 6.01 -8.45 13.11
CA THR A 143 6.14 -9.80 13.68
C THR A 143 7.18 -10.63 12.91
N SER A 144 8.11 -9.98 12.18
CA SER A 144 8.96 -10.55 11.15
C SER A 144 8.16 -10.91 9.88
N GLY A 145 7.23 -11.83 10.00
CA GLY A 145 6.18 -12.12 9.03
C GLY A 145 4.85 -12.27 9.76
N GLY A 146 3.82 -11.59 9.29
CA GLY A 146 2.50 -11.64 9.92
C GLY A 146 1.51 -10.65 9.33
N GLY A 147 0.27 -10.83 9.72
CA GLY A 147 -0.84 -9.95 9.40
C GLY A 147 -2.04 -10.26 10.30
N ALA A 148 -3.09 -9.51 10.12
CA ALA A 148 -4.36 -9.79 10.76
C ALA A 148 -5.53 -9.42 9.86
N LEU A 149 -6.66 -10.08 10.07
CA LEU A 149 -7.92 -9.77 9.46
C LEU A 149 -8.92 -9.35 10.54
N ILE A 150 -9.46 -8.16 10.41
CA ILE A 150 -10.60 -7.66 11.17
C ILE A 150 -11.84 -8.24 10.49
N CYS A 151 -12.61 -9.04 11.23
CA CYS A 151 -13.81 -9.70 10.75
C CYS A 151 -15.05 -9.02 11.32
N PRO A 152 -16.18 -8.99 10.58
CA PRO A 152 -17.41 -8.33 11.04
C PRO A 152 -18.05 -9.04 12.23
N ASP A 153 -17.90 -10.37 12.32
CA ASP A 153 -18.55 -11.21 13.32
C ASP A 153 -17.77 -12.50 13.61
N ALA A 154 -18.28 -13.27 14.57
CA ALA A 154 -17.67 -14.51 15.01
C ALA A 154 -17.79 -15.64 13.98
N GLU A 155 -18.82 -15.64 13.15
CA GLU A 155 -19.06 -16.65 12.11
C GLU A 155 -18.05 -16.49 10.98
N SER A 156 -17.90 -15.27 10.44
CA SER A 156 -16.87 -14.93 9.46
C SER A 156 -15.47 -15.29 9.98
N LYS A 157 -15.20 -14.97 11.25
CA LYS A 157 -13.92 -15.35 11.89
C LYS A 157 -13.72 -16.87 11.92
N LYS A 158 -14.77 -17.63 12.20
CA LYS A 158 -14.71 -19.11 12.24
C LYS A 158 -14.43 -19.68 10.85
N GLU A 159 -15.10 -19.16 9.83
CA GLU A 159 -14.88 -19.55 8.44
C GLU A 159 -13.44 -19.24 8.00
N ILE A 160 -12.96 -18.03 8.24
CA ILE A 160 -11.57 -17.63 7.95
C ILE A 160 -10.57 -18.54 8.66
N MET A 161 -10.82 -18.88 9.95
CA MET A 161 -9.97 -19.79 10.71
C MET A 161 -9.95 -21.20 10.08
N PHE A 162 -11.10 -21.70 9.64
CA PHE A 162 -11.20 -22.99 8.97
C PHE A 162 -10.30 -23.05 7.73
N TYR A 163 -10.42 -22.05 6.85
CA TYR A 163 -9.55 -21.96 5.66
C TYR A 163 -8.07 -21.73 6.02
N ALA A 164 -7.78 -20.90 7.01
CA ALA A 164 -6.39 -20.62 7.42
C ALA A 164 -5.68 -21.83 8.09
N THR A 165 -6.44 -22.86 8.45
CA THR A 165 -5.96 -24.11 9.05
C THR A 165 -6.27 -25.32 8.18
N GLN A 166 -5.98 -25.21 6.90
CA GLN A 166 -6.06 -26.22 5.85
C GLN A 166 -7.47 -26.73 5.54
N ALA A 167 -8.54 -26.07 5.97
CA ALA A 167 -9.94 -26.50 5.80
C ALA A 167 -10.14 -27.97 6.28
N ARG A 168 -9.53 -28.30 7.43
CA ARG A 168 -9.62 -29.63 8.01
C ARG A 168 -10.97 -29.84 8.66
N GLU A 169 -11.68 -30.91 8.26
CA GLU A 169 -12.94 -31.33 8.85
C GLU A 169 -12.75 -31.95 10.25
N ALA A 170 -13.82 -31.96 11.05
CA ALA A 170 -13.78 -32.39 12.44
C ALA A 170 -13.92 -33.94 12.59
N TYR A 171 -12.97 -34.67 11.98
CA TYR A 171 -12.86 -36.11 12.12
C TYR A 171 -11.60 -36.49 12.91
N PRO A 172 -11.53 -37.70 13.51
CA PRO A 172 -10.33 -38.17 14.19
C PRO A 172 -9.15 -38.40 13.24
N TYR A 173 -9.39 -38.48 11.95
CA TYR A 173 -8.40 -38.55 10.86
C TYR A 173 -8.45 -37.26 10.03
N TYR A 174 -7.44 -37.04 9.18
CA TYR A 174 -7.39 -35.88 8.28
C TYR A 174 -8.34 -36.09 7.09
N GLN A 175 -9.38 -35.26 7.02
CA GLN A 175 -10.30 -35.19 5.89
C GLN A 175 -10.48 -33.73 5.47
N HIS A 176 -10.52 -33.50 4.18
CA HIS A 176 -10.67 -32.20 3.56
C HIS A 176 -11.74 -32.26 2.47
N GLU A 177 -12.84 -31.55 2.64
CA GLU A 177 -13.88 -31.39 1.62
C GLU A 177 -13.68 -30.13 0.80
N ARG A 178 -12.86 -29.22 1.31
CA ARG A 178 -12.50 -27.94 0.66
C ARG A 178 -10.99 -27.75 0.73
N ILE A 179 -10.46 -26.97 -0.24
CA ILE A 179 -9.06 -26.58 -0.23
C ILE A 179 -8.87 -25.46 0.78
N GLY A 180 -7.94 -25.63 1.69
CA GLY A 180 -7.55 -24.65 2.68
C GLY A 180 -6.06 -24.31 2.59
N TYR A 181 -5.60 -23.44 3.49
CA TYR A 181 -4.29 -22.82 3.45
C TYR A 181 -3.59 -22.94 4.79
N ASN A 182 -2.27 -22.88 4.79
CA ASN A 182 -1.47 -22.76 6.02
C ASN A 182 -1.16 -21.29 6.28
N TYR A 183 -2.17 -20.52 6.70
CA TYR A 183 -2.11 -19.06 6.84
C TYR A 183 -2.24 -18.57 8.28
N ARG A 184 -2.23 -19.45 9.25
CA ARG A 184 -2.25 -19.07 10.66
C ARG A 184 -0.89 -18.50 11.09
N MET A 185 -0.90 -17.44 11.90
CA MET A 185 0.30 -16.87 12.50
C MET A 185 0.94 -17.87 13.46
N SER A 186 2.28 -18.01 13.43
CA SER A 186 3.03 -18.86 14.36
C SER A 186 3.06 -18.24 15.77
N ASN A 187 3.30 -19.08 16.79
CA ASN A 187 3.42 -18.63 18.17
C ASN A 187 4.58 -17.64 18.38
N ILE A 188 5.69 -17.86 17.67
CA ILE A 188 6.88 -16.98 17.75
C ILE A 188 6.51 -15.59 17.25
N CYS A 189 5.93 -15.51 16.03
CA CYS A 189 5.48 -14.25 15.46
C CYS A 189 4.42 -13.57 16.34
N ALA A 190 3.48 -14.33 16.90
CA ALA A 190 2.48 -13.78 17.81
C ALA A 190 3.10 -13.23 19.10
N GLY A 191 4.14 -13.87 19.63
CA GLY A 191 4.90 -13.40 20.80
C GLY A 191 5.59 -12.06 20.52
N ILE A 192 6.26 -11.93 19.35
CA ILE A 192 6.86 -10.69 18.90
C ILE A 192 5.79 -9.60 18.78
N GLY A 193 4.65 -9.93 18.13
CA GLY A 193 3.54 -8.99 17.95
C GLY A 193 2.98 -8.46 19.26
N ARG A 194 2.87 -9.27 20.29
CA ARG A 194 2.46 -8.82 21.64
C ARG A 194 3.42 -7.77 22.21
N GLY A 195 4.73 -7.99 22.05
CA GLY A 195 5.73 -7.00 22.45
C GLY A 195 5.64 -5.72 21.62
N GLN A 196 5.52 -5.84 20.30
CA GLN A 196 5.39 -4.67 19.39
C GLN A 196 4.12 -3.85 19.65
N MET A 197 3.02 -4.47 20.03
CA MET A 197 1.78 -3.76 20.40
C MET A 197 1.96 -2.83 21.60
N THR A 198 2.91 -3.09 22.50
CA THR A 198 3.15 -2.22 23.67
C THR A 198 3.80 -0.89 23.30
N VAL A 199 4.47 -0.82 22.15
CA VAL A 199 5.14 0.40 21.64
C VAL A 199 4.47 0.98 20.38
N ALA A 200 3.36 0.41 19.94
CA ALA A 200 2.70 0.79 18.70
C ALA A 200 2.27 2.28 18.67
N ALA A 201 1.75 2.79 19.78
CA ALA A 201 1.36 4.20 19.88
C ALA A 201 2.58 5.14 19.78
N ASP A 202 3.69 4.77 20.40
CA ASP A 202 4.93 5.53 20.36
C ASP A 202 5.51 5.56 18.93
N HIS A 203 5.49 4.42 18.24
CA HIS A 203 5.92 4.34 16.82
C HIS A 203 5.06 5.24 15.93
N ILE A 204 3.72 5.17 16.04
CA ILE A 204 2.82 6.03 15.26
C ILE A 204 3.10 7.50 15.54
N ASN A 205 3.24 7.87 16.82
CA ASN A 205 3.55 9.25 17.20
C ASN A 205 4.92 9.71 16.65
N HIS A 206 5.91 8.84 16.71
CA HIS A 206 7.24 9.11 16.14
C HIS A 206 7.17 9.41 14.64
N HIS A 207 6.46 8.58 13.86
CA HIS A 207 6.28 8.82 12.41
C HIS A 207 5.61 10.18 12.13
N LYS A 208 4.61 10.58 12.95
CA LYS A 208 3.97 11.90 12.86
C LYS A 208 4.94 13.03 13.16
N VAL A 209 5.82 12.87 14.16
CA VAL A 209 6.87 13.84 14.48
C VAL A 209 7.86 13.97 13.33
N VAL A 210 8.33 12.84 12.77
CA VAL A 210 9.22 12.83 11.60
C VAL A 210 8.57 13.55 10.40
N CYS A 211 7.28 13.30 10.14
CA CYS A 211 6.55 14.03 9.09
C CYS A 211 6.50 15.54 9.35
N SER A 212 6.23 15.94 10.59
CA SER A 212 6.19 17.37 10.97
C SER A 212 7.54 18.06 10.79
N LEU A 213 8.65 17.35 11.06
CA LEU A 213 10.00 17.86 10.81
C LEU A 213 10.29 18.03 9.31
N TYR A 214 9.91 17.04 8.49
CA TYR A 214 10.01 17.19 7.04
C TYR A 214 9.17 18.37 6.55
N GLN A 215 7.95 18.52 7.04
CA GLN A 215 7.06 19.61 6.66
C GLN A 215 7.66 20.99 7.02
N GLU A 216 8.25 21.13 8.20
CA GLU A 216 8.92 22.37 8.63
C GLU A 216 10.13 22.69 7.72
N LEU A 217 10.97 21.69 7.46
CA LEU A 217 12.24 21.88 6.75
C LEU A 217 12.07 22.03 5.23
N LEU A 218 10.98 21.50 4.66
CA LEU A 218 10.68 21.55 3.22
C LEU A 218 9.71 22.68 2.84
N LYS A 219 9.04 23.36 3.79
CA LYS A 219 8.00 24.37 3.53
C LYS A 219 8.38 25.47 2.54
N ASP A 220 9.65 25.89 2.57
CA ASP A 220 10.18 26.96 1.72
C ASP A 220 11.07 26.44 0.57
N VAL A 221 11.12 25.12 0.36
CA VAL A 221 11.90 24.49 -0.71
C VAL A 221 11.04 24.42 -1.96
N LYS A 222 11.35 25.29 -2.94
CA LYS A 222 10.64 25.32 -4.21
C LYS A 222 10.89 24.02 -5.00
N GLY A 223 9.86 23.52 -5.65
CA GLY A 223 9.95 22.34 -6.51
C GLY A 223 9.83 21.00 -5.75
N ILE A 224 9.66 21.03 -4.42
CA ILE A 224 9.41 19.83 -3.61
C ILE A 224 8.13 20.02 -2.80
N ARG A 225 7.22 19.05 -2.87
CA ARG A 225 5.96 19.03 -2.11
C ARG A 225 5.85 17.76 -1.27
N LEU A 226 5.73 17.92 0.04
CA LEU A 226 5.48 16.81 0.96
C LEU A 226 3.99 16.43 0.91
N HIS A 227 3.68 15.14 0.87
CA HIS A 227 2.30 14.63 1.00
C HIS A 227 1.88 14.65 2.47
N VAL A 228 0.80 15.36 2.77
CA VAL A 228 0.28 15.56 4.13
C VAL A 228 -1.24 15.37 4.16
N ASN A 229 -1.82 15.27 5.35
CA ASN A 229 -3.27 15.17 5.52
C ASN A 229 -3.99 16.33 4.78
N PRO A 230 -4.95 16.05 3.91
CA PRO A 230 -5.66 17.10 3.16
C PRO A 230 -6.59 17.94 4.03
N SER A 231 -7.06 17.41 5.15
CA SER A 231 -7.88 18.14 6.13
C SER A 231 -7.80 17.49 7.52
N ALA A 232 -8.46 18.09 8.50
CA ALA A 232 -8.56 17.56 9.87
C ALA A 232 -9.35 16.23 9.99
N ASP A 233 -10.08 15.84 8.95
CA ASP A 233 -10.78 14.55 8.90
C ASP A 233 -9.83 13.36 8.72
N TYR A 234 -8.63 13.63 8.21
CA TYR A 234 -7.60 12.62 7.95
C TYR A 234 -6.53 12.66 9.02
N ASP A 235 -6.19 11.52 9.59
CA ASP A 235 -5.12 11.35 10.55
C ASP A 235 -4.25 10.18 10.12
N SER A 236 -3.31 10.46 9.20
CA SER A 236 -2.34 9.49 8.71
C SER A 236 -1.35 9.10 9.80
N ASN A 237 -0.96 7.83 9.80
CA ASN A 237 0.17 7.35 10.61
C ASN A 237 1.53 7.72 9.99
N TYR A 238 1.54 8.21 8.74
CA TYR A 238 2.75 8.51 7.96
C TYR A 238 3.76 7.35 7.95
N TRP A 239 3.26 6.14 7.67
CA TRP A 239 4.13 4.96 7.54
C TRP A 239 5.35 5.25 6.64
N LEU A 240 5.14 5.93 5.52
CA LEU A 240 6.21 6.54 4.73
C LEU A 240 5.92 8.03 4.51
N ASN A 241 6.97 8.86 4.64
CA ASN A 241 6.94 10.23 4.19
C ASN A 241 7.27 10.27 2.70
N THR A 242 6.41 10.89 1.92
CA THR A 242 6.52 10.92 0.47
C THR A 242 6.54 12.36 -0.03
N VAL A 243 7.39 12.62 -1.01
CA VAL A 243 7.50 13.93 -1.66
C VAL A 243 7.28 13.80 -3.15
N LEU A 244 6.78 14.88 -3.76
CA LEU A 244 6.76 15.06 -5.21
C LEU A 244 7.81 16.10 -5.59
N LEU A 245 8.54 15.82 -6.66
CA LEU A 245 9.47 16.74 -7.29
C LEU A 245 8.78 17.31 -8.54
N ASP A 246 8.71 18.64 -8.62
CA ASP A 246 8.16 19.30 -9.77
C ASP A 246 9.02 19.01 -11.03
N GLU A 247 8.40 18.90 -12.19
CA GLU A 247 9.10 18.58 -13.45
C GLU A 247 10.19 19.59 -13.83
N GLY A 248 10.03 20.83 -13.40
CA GLY A 248 11.02 21.89 -13.60
C GLY A 248 12.15 21.95 -12.57
N LEU A 249 12.15 21.05 -11.59
CA LEU A 249 13.24 20.93 -10.63
C LEU A 249 14.39 20.13 -11.25
N HIS A 250 15.57 20.73 -11.38
CA HIS A 250 16.76 20.04 -11.86
C HIS A 250 17.63 19.51 -10.71
N VAL A 251 18.24 18.37 -10.94
CA VAL A 251 19.07 17.65 -9.94
C VAL A 251 20.43 17.30 -10.55
N VAL A 252 21.46 17.35 -9.74
CA VAL A 252 22.84 17.02 -10.15
C VAL A 252 22.88 15.60 -10.75
N GLY A 253 23.43 15.47 -11.95
CA GLY A 253 23.58 14.18 -12.65
C GLY A 253 22.30 13.70 -13.36
N GLU A 254 21.30 14.56 -13.53
CA GLU A 254 20.02 14.22 -14.13
C GLU A 254 20.16 13.62 -15.53
N GLU A 255 21.06 14.14 -16.38
CA GLU A 255 21.29 13.66 -17.74
C GLU A 255 21.80 12.22 -17.81
N HIS A 256 22.38 11.70 -16.72
CA HIS A 256 22.96 10.35 -16.61
C HIS A 256 22.26 9.48 -15.57
N ALA A 257 21.13 9.91 -15.02
CA ALA A 257 20.48 9.27 -13.88
C ALA A 257 20.19 7.78 -14.09
N TYR A 258 19.80 7.38 -15.30
CA TYR A 258 19.53 5.98 -15.64
C TYR A 258 20.73 5.19 -16.16
N GLU A 259 21.88 5.82 -16.33
CA GLU A 259 23.11 5.13 -16.74
C GLU A 259 23.87 4.55 -15.54
N GLU A 260 23.55 5.01 -14.34
CA GLU A 260 24.22 4.60 -13.12
C GLU A 260 23.64 3.32 -12.53
N LYS A 261 24.51 2.37 -12.25
CA LYS A 261 24.17 1.16 -11.50
C LYS A 261 24.19 1.48 -10.01
N VAL A 262 23.04 1.33 -9.37
CA VAL A 262 22.89 1.51 -7.93
C VAL A 262 22.65 0.16 -7.27
N GLN A 263 23.35 -0.10 -6.17
CA GLN A 263 23.02 -1.27 -5.35
C GLN A 263 21.70 -1.03 -4.64
N GLY A 264 20.71 -1.85 -4.92
CA GLY A 264 19.40 -1.79 -4.32
C GLY A 264 19.04 -3.07 -3.57
N VAL A 265 18.33 -2.94 -2.47
CA VAL A 265 17.75 -4.10 -1.77
C VAL A 265 16.45 -4.49 -2.49
N VAL A 266 16.41 -5.67 -3.10
CA VAL A 266 15.21 -6.21 -3.71
C VAL A 266 14.48 -7.06 -2.67
N GLY A 267 13.21 -6.73 -2.42
CA GLY A 267 12.30 -7.59 -1.68
C GLY A 267 12.24 -7.44 -0.17
N GLY A 268 12.64 -6.31 0.42
CA GLY A 268 12.38 -6.03 1.86
C GLY A 268 12.92 -7.07 2.85
N ALA A 269 13.67 -8.07 2.39
CA ALA A 269 14.35 -9.05 3.20
C ALA A 269 15.83 -8.65 3.25
N ALA A 270 16.34 -8.41 4.44
CA ALA A 270 17.74 -8.16 4.67
C ALA A 270 18.61 -9.22 3.97
N GLY A 271 19.50 -8.79 3.09
CA GLY A 271 20.60 -9.62 2.61
C GLY A 271 20.62 -9.99 1.13
N VAL A 272 19.66 -9.60 0.31
CA VAL A 272 19.76 -9.80 -1.15
C VAL A 272 19.98 -8.44 -1.82
N THR A 273 21.23 -8.10 -2.06
CA THR A 273 21.59 -6.96 -2.92
C THR A 273 21.61 -7.44 -4.36
N HIS A 274 20.73 -6.93 -5.20
CA HIS A 274 20.83 -7.03 -6.65
C HIS A 274 21.27 -5.68 -7.21
N GLU A 275 22.12 -5.70 -8.23
CA GLU A 275 22.31 -4.50 -9.06
C GLU A 275 20.92 -4.14 -9.63
N VAL A 276 20.42 -2.96 -9.26
CA VAL A 276 19.22 -2.41 -9.87
C VAL A 276 19.63 -1.87 -11.22
N CYS A 277 19.31 -2.59 -12.28
CA CYS A 277 19.46 -2.07 -13.63
C CYS A 277 18.43 -0.98 -13.88
N SER A 278 18.89 0.18 -14.25
CA SER A 278 18.08 1.21 -14.89
C SER A 278 17.77 0.78 -16.33
N ALA A 279 16.77 -0.09 -16.48
CA ALA A 279 16.26 -0.42 -17.81
C ALA A 279 15.11 0.56 -18.13
N HIS A 280 15.24 1.29 -19.23
CA HIS A 280 14.16 2.11 -19.75
C HIS A 280 12.91 1.26 -19.99
N THR A 281 11.83 1.62 -19.33
CA THR A 281 10.52 0.97 -19.49
C THR A 281 9.50 2.01 -19.98
N ALA A 282 8.35 1.57 -20.46
CA ALA A 282 7.31 2.48 -20.97
C ALA A 282 6.71 3.43 -19.90
N CYS A 283 6.97 3.17 -18.61
CA CYS A 283 6.55 4.02 -17.50
C CYS A 283 7.59 3.90 -16.38
N GLU A 284 8.32 4.98 -16.14
CA GLU A 284 9.41 5.09 -15.17
C GLU A 284 9.37 6.46 -14.47
N PRO A 285 10.04 6.65 -13.32
CA PRO A 285 10.20 7.95 -12.69
C PRO A 285 10.85 8.97 -13.64
N ASN A 286 10.57 10.25 -13.43
CA ASN A 286 11.24 11.32 -14.17
C ASN A 286 12.75 11.33 -13.86
N LEU A 287 13.55 11.87 -14.77
CA LEU A 287 15.03 11.93 -14.64
C LEU A 287 15.47 12.59 -13.34
N ASN A 288 14.82 13.68 -12.94
CA ASN A 288 15.13 14.39 -11.70
C ASN A 288 14.79 13.57 -10.44
N VAL A 289 13.77 12.73 -10.47
CA VAL A 289 13.44 11.82 -9.35
C VAL A 289 14.49 10.73 -9.22
N GLU A 290 14.89 10.12 -10.34
CA GLU A 290 15.93 9.09 -10.33
C GLU A 290 17.31 9.71 -9.95
N ALA A 291 17.63 10.89 -10.47
CA ALA A 291 18.84 11.61 -10.08
C ALA A 291 18.86 11.93 -8.58
N MET A 292 17.75 12.41 -8.01
CA MET A 292 17.65 12.66 -6.55
C MET A 292 17.83 11.37 -5.76
N ARG A 293 17.24 10.26 -6.20
CA ARG A 293 17.41 8.96 -5.56
C ARG A 293 18.89 8.53 -5.56
N VAL A 294 19.56 8.65 -6.70
CA VAL A 294 21.00 8.32 -6.85
C VAL A 294 21.87 9.24 -5.98
N TRP A 295 21.58 10.54 -5.97
CA TRP A 295 22.26 11.52 -5.14
C TRP A 295 22.15 11.21 -3.64
N LEU A 296 20.95 10.85 -3.19
CA LEU A 296 20.71 10.47 -1.80
C LEU A 296 21.41 9.16 -1.44
N ASP A 297 21.39 8.16 -2.31
CA ASP A 297 22.09 6.88 -2.12
C ASP A 297 23.59 7.05 -1.95
N ARG A 298 24.23 7.91 -2.76
CA ARG A 298 25.65 8.30 -2.62
C ARG A 298 25.97 8.97 -1.29
N SER A 299 24.95 9.57 -0.67
CA SER A 299 25.05 10.19 0.66
C SER A 299 24.69 9.24 1.80
N GLY A 300 24.52 7.94 1.51
CA GLY A 300 24.14 6.92 2.49
C GLY A 300 22.66 7.00 2.91
N ILE A 301 21.80 7.63 2.11
CA ILE A 301 20.38 7.81 2.39
C ILE A 301 19.57 6.92 1.43
N GLU A 302 18.92 5.87 1.95
CA GLU A 302 18.04 5.04 1.15
C GLU A 302 16.73 5.78 0.87
N SER A 303 16.39 5.93 -0.40
CA SER A 303 15.11 6.43 -0.87
C SER A 303 14.60 5.55 -2.01
N ARG A 304 13.31 5.60 -2.29
CA ARG A 304 12.66 4.79 -3.33
C ARG A 304 11.66 5.63 -4.10
N PRO A 305 11.56 5.48 -5.43
CA PRO A 305 10.43 6.02 -6.17
C PRO A 305 9.11 5.54 -5.56
N LEU A 306 8.05 6.30 -5.72
CA LEU A 306 6.71 5.81 -5.39
C LEU A 306 6.41 4.54 -6.18
N TRP A 307 5.41 3.78 -5.77
CA TRP A 307 5.12 2.52 -6.43
C TRP A 307 4.59 2.73 -7.84
N LYS A 308 5.03 1.87 -8.75
CA LYS A 308 4.49 1.83 -10.11
C LYS A 308 3.05 1.31 -10.04
N PRO A 309 2.07 2.03 -10.60
CA PRO A 309 0.67 1.62 -10.59
C PRO A 309 0.47 0.21 -11.16
N MET A 310 -0.46 -0.56 -10.60
CA MET A 310 -0.69 -1.96 -10.97
C MET A 310 -1.10 -2.12 -12.44
N HIS A 311 -1.89 -1.21 -12.99
CA HIS A 311 -2.26 -1.23 -14.42
C HIS A 311 -1.06 -1.00 -15.37
N LYS A 312 0.08 -0.53 -14.84
CA LYS A 312 1.36 -0.40 -15.59
C LYS A 312 2.31 -1.58 -15.38
N GLN A 313 1.96 -2.54 -14.52
CA GLN A 313 2.77 -3.73 -14.34
C GLN A 313 2.59 -4.69 -15.52
N PRO A 314 3.69 -5.24 -16.08
CA PRO A 314 3.61 -6.13 -17.25
C PRO A 314 2.67 -7.32 -17.06
N VAL A 315 2.54 -7.84 -15.84
CA VAL A 315 1.66 -8.96 -15.51
C VAL A 315 0.17 -8.62 -15.68
N TYR A 316 -0.18 -7.34 -15.68
CA TYR A 316 -1.56 -6.85 -15.77
C TYR A 316 -1.86 -6.06 -17.05
N LYS A 317 -1.00 -6.16 -18.08
CA LYS A 317 -1.12 -5.38 -19.33
C LYS A 317 -2.47 -5.53 -20.06
N ASP A 318 -3.12 -6.68 -19.91
CA ASP A 318 -4.39 -7.01 -20.55
C ASP A 318 -5.59 -6.96 -19.57
N THR A 319 -5.35 -6.41 -18.37
CA THR A 319 -6.35 -6.33 -17.30
C THR A 319 -7.17 -5.03 -17.41
N PRO A 320 -8.50 -5.06 -17.21
CA PRO A 320 -9.31 -3.85 -17.24
C PRO A 320 -8.83 -2.79 -16.23
N ALA A 321 -8.70 -1.56 -16.70
CA ALA A 321 -8.30 -0.42 -15.87
C ALA A 321 -9.11 0.83 -16.25
N TYR A 322 -9.49 1.58 -15.24
CA TYR A 322 -10.14 2.88 -15.35
C TYR A 322 -9.19 3.92 -14.78
N THR A 323 -8.65 4.77 -15.65
CA THR A 323 -7.54 5.66 -15.32
C THR A 323 -7.87 7.10 -15.66
N ASN A 324 -7.41 8.02 -14.81
CA ASN A 324 -7.41 9.47 -15.03
C ASN A 324 -5.99 10.03 -15.14
N GLY A 325 -4.95 9.17 -14.99
CA GLY A 325 -3.54 9.53 -15.12
C GLY A 325 -2.87 9.99 -13.81
N VAL A 326 -3.61 10.15 -12.73
CA VAL A 326 -3.10 10.68 -11.47
C VAL A 326 -2.01 9.77 -10.89
N SER A 327 -2.25 8.47 -10.77
CA SER A 327 -1.24 7.56 -10.19
C SER A 327 0.02 7.44 -11.04
N GLU A 328 -0.08 7.55 -12.38
CA GLU A 328 1.09 7.57 -13.25
C GLU A 328 1.93 8.84 -13.04
N GLN A 329 1.27 9.99 -12.91
CA GLN A 329 1.94 11.26 -12.64
C GLN A 329 2.62 11.25 -11.27
N LEU A 330 1.91 10.77 -10.23
CA LEU A 330 2.47 10.61 -8.89
C LEU A 330 3.71 9.70 -8.90
N PHE A 331 3.64 8.55 -9.56
CA PHE A 331 4.78 7.64 -9.71
C PHE A 331 5.97 8.29 -10.40
N LYS A 332 5.74 9.08 -11.44
CA LYS A 332 6.80 9.76 -12.18
C LYS A 332 7.50 10.84 -11.37
N GLN A 333 6.79 11.51 -10.47
CA GLN A 333 7.28 12.67 -9.71
C GLN A 333 7.69 12.31 -8.28
N GLY A 334 7.37 11.14 -7.78
CA GLY A 334 7.35 10.89 -6.37
C GLY A 334 8.51 10.05 -5.83
N LEU A 335 8.92 10.38 -4.60
CA LEU A 335 9.99 9.71 -3.86
C LEU A 335 9.56 9.46 -2.40
N CYS A 336 9.82 8.24 -1.89
CA CYS A 336 9.71 7.89 -0.48
C CYS A 336 10.98 8.26 0.25
N LEU A 337 10.85 8.95 1.38
CA LEU A 337 11.95 9.33 2.26
C LEU A 337 12.00 8.42 3.50
N PRO A 338 13.16 8.30 4.18
CA PRO A 338 13.28 7.57 5.44
C PRO A 338 12.26 8.02 6.48
N SER A 339 11.55 7.07 7.09
CA SER A 339 10.43 7.36 8.00
C SER A 339 10.37 6.42 9.21
N GLY A 340 11.28 5.46 9.29
CA GLY A 340 11.25 4.40 10.29
C GLY A 340 11.43 4.90 11.73
N PRO A 341 11.17 4.05 12.74
CA PRO A 341 11.19 4.42 14.14
C PRO A 341 12.58 4.79 14.68
N MET A 342 13.65 4.56 13.89
CA MET A 342 15.03 4.92 14.24
C MET A 342 15.47 6.23 13.60
N VAL A 343 14.65 6.86 12.75
CA VAL A 343 14.98 8.14 12.12
C VAL A 343 14.92 9.26 13.15
N THR A 344 16.06 9.90 13.40
CA THR A 344 16.19 11.00 14.37
C THR A 344 15.93 12.36 13.72
N GLU A 345 15.80 13.41 14.53
CA GLU A 345 15.73 14.80 14.04
C GLU A 345 16.97 15.17 13.21
N ASP A 346 18.15 14.76 13.67
CA ASP A 346 19.41 15.03 12.97
C ASP A 346 19.45 14.31 11.61
N ASP A 347 18.91 13.09 11.52
CA ASP A 347 18.78 12.38 10.24
C ASP A 347 17.87 13.14 9.28
N VAL A 348 16.71 13.62 9.74
CA VAL A 348 15.79 14.39 8.88
C VAL A 348 16.47 15.69 8.40
N ARG A 349 17.18 16.39 9.27
CA ARG A 349 17.94 17.59 8.89
C ARG A 349 19.03 17.28 7.86
N TYR A 350 19.75 16.18 8.06
CA TYR A 350 20.76 15.71 7.11
C TYR A 350 20.16 15.37 5.75
N ILE A 351 19.06 14.59 5.73
CA ILE A 351 18.37 14.21 4.51
C ILE A 351 17.92 15.46 3.72
N VAL A 352 17.25 16.40 4.38
CA VAL A 352 16.76 17.62 3.72
C VAL A 352 17.93 18.50 3.25
N ALA A 353 19.02 18.58 4.01
CA ALA A 353 20.22 19.29 3.57
C ALA A 353 20.78 18.66 2.29
N LYS A 354 20.90 17.33 2.23
CA LYS A 354 21.38 16.62 1.04
C LYS A 354 20.44 16.76 -0.16
N MET A 355 19.12 16.76 0.06
CA MET A 355 18.17 17.07 -1.01
C MET A 355 18.43 18.47 -1.60
N LYS A 356 18.59 19.49 -0.75
CA LYS A 356 18.89 20.87 -1.18
C LYS A 356 20.21 20.99 -1.91
N GLU A 357 21.27 20.29 -1.45
CA GLU A 357 22.58 20.24 -2.11
C GLU A 357 22.51 19.59 -3.50
N GLY A 358 21.63 18.62 -3.70
CA GLY A 358 21.42 17.94 -4.99
C GLY A 358 20.63 18.76 -6.00
N MET A 359 19.92 19.81 -5.57
CA MET A 359 19.14 20.68 -6.47
C MET A 359 20.06 21.65 -7.19
N VAL A 360 19.86 21.78 -8.52
CA VAL A 360 20.56 22.76 -9.35
C VAL A 360 19.64 23.98 -9.47
N GLY A 361 20.03 25.10 -8.84
CA GLY A 361 19.28 26.35 -8.80
C GLY A 361 19.43 27.21 -10.03
#